data_7b798213579b2daa4d1905e7ac0efe7b
#
_entry.id   7b798213579b2daa4d1905e7ac0efe7b
#
_cell.length_a   1.000
_cell.length_b   1.000
_cell.length_c   1.000
_cell.angle_alpha   90.00
_cell.angle_beta   90.00
_cell.angle_gamma   90.00
#
_symmetry.space_group_name_H-M   'P 1'
#
loop_
_entity.id
_entity.type
_entity.pdbx_description
1 polymer ?
#
loop_
_entity_poly.entity_id
_entity_poly.type
_entity_poly.pdbx_seq_one_letter_code
_entity_poly.pdbx_strand_id
1 'polypeptide(L)'
;MNHTGRIAMLATAVLSVGLVACHKKPVPQPTPVQASAPAGPNADSIRRAEADEAARRAAEEAARRKAAEDAAAAAREAAASARATILAAVHFDYDQSELRAEDRVVLDAKVPILQASSGVMIRVSGHTDERGSDEYNLALGQRRAAAVKAYLVQHGIAETRIETVSYGEERPVAQGSDESAYSQNRRAEFEITAGEQTLRKP
;
A
#
# COMPACT_ATOMS: atom_id res chain seq x y z
N MET A 1 -40.78 18.29 -6.60
CA MET A 1 -41.47 19.22 -5.69
C MET A 1 -40.61 20.45 -5.66
N ASN A 2 -40.82 21.38 -6.57
CA ASN A 2 -41.67 22.57 -6.60
C ASN A 2 -41.29 23.56 -5.49
N HIS A 3 -40.79 24.74 -5.93
CA HIS A 3 -41.26 26.11 -5.62
C HIS A 3 -40.25 27.06 -6.25
N THR A 4 -40.46 27.71 -7.39
CA THR A 4 -41.38 28.78 -7.84
C THR A 4 -41.62 29.94 -6.86
N GLY A 5 -41.33 31.11 -7.32
CA GLY A 5 -41.94 32.39 -6.89
C GLY A 5 -40.94 33.50 -6.68
N ARG A 6 -41.05 34.64 -7.18
CA ARG A 6 -42.00 35.53 -7.85
C ARG A 6 -41.35 36.90 -7.83
N ILE A 7 -41.08 37.53 -8.95
CA ILE A 7 -41.63 38.76 -9.53
C ILE A 7 -42.21 39.77 -8.51
N ALA A 8 -41.68 40.99 -8.49
CA ALA A 8 -42.44 42.20 -8.24
C ALA A 8 -41.83 43.40 -9.00
N MET A 9 -42.59 43.89 -9.90
CA MET A 9 -42.55 45.10 -10.70
C MET A 9 -43.34 46.18 -9.96
N LEU A 10 -42.90 47.45 -10.02
CA LEU A 10 -43.73 48.68 -9.85
C LEU A 10 -42.79 49.86 -10.18
N ALA A 11 -42.88 50.52 -11.27
CA ALA A 11 -43.85 51.48 -11.86
C ALA A 11 -43.82 52.87 -11.21
N THR A 12 -43.37 53.77 -12.05
CA THR A 12 -43.83 55.17 -12.32
C THR A 12 -43.92 56.21 -11.23
N ALA A 13 -43.26 57.37 -11.48
CA ALA A 13 -43.97 58.66 -11.50
C ALA A 13 -43.15 59.77 -12.18
N VAL A 14 -43.71 60.36 -13.17
CA VAL A 14 -43.32 61.60 -13.87
C VAL A 14 -43.81 62.81 -13.09
N LEU A 15 -42.97 63.83 -12.91
CA LEU A 15 -43.46 65.13 -12.63
C LEU A 15 -42.55 66.18 -13.28
N SER A 16 -43.10 66.84 -14.26
CA SER A 16 -42.57 68.04 -14.94
C SER A 16 -42.94 69.33 -14.18
N VAL A 17 -42.12 70.35 -14.17
CA VAL A 17 -42.36 71.82 -14.10
C VAL A 17 -41.01 72.41 -13.77
N GLY A 18 -40.42 73.36 -14.45
CA GLY A 18 -40.73 74.60 -15.01
C GLY A 18 -39.43 75.39 -15.28
N LEU A 19 -39.38 76.08 -16.39
CA LEU A 19 -38.32 76.97 -16.84
C LEU A 19 -38.07 78.17 -15.90
N VAL A 20 -36.76 78.44 -15.66
CA VAL A 20 -36.26 79.84 -15.48
C VAL A 20 -34.93 79.96 -16.19
N ALA A 21 -34.89 80.76 -17.23
CA ALA A 21 -33.68 81.18 -17.95
C ALA A 21 -32.89 82.23 -17.17
N CYS A 22 -31.65 81.96 -16.82
CA CYS A 22 -30.66 82.93 -16.46
C CYS A 22 -29.41 82.73 -17.29
N HIS A 23 -29.13 83.63 -18.20
CA HIS A 23 -27.89 83.74 -18.96
C HIS A 23 -26.70 83.95 -18.02
N LYS A 24 -25.77 83.03 -17.98
CA LYS A 24 -24.41 83.22 -17.47
C LYS A 24 -23.39 82.85 -18.54
N LYS A 25 -22.38 83.72 -18.68
CA LYS A 25 -21.28 83.63 -19.65
C LYS A 25 -20.62 82.27 -19.69
N PRO A 26 -20.15 81.83 -20.86
CA PRO A 26 -19.50 80.48 -20.98
C PRO A 26 -18.15 80.47 -20.24
N VAL A 27 -18.05 79.68 -19.24
CA VAL A 27 -16.78 79.23 -18.63
C VAL A 27 -16.16 78.23 -19.56
N PRO A 28 -14.84 78.33 -19.88
CA PRO A 28 -14.19 77.27 -20.71
C PRO A 28 -14.29 75.95 -20.00
N GLN A 29 -14.94 74.98 -20.62
CA GLN A 29 -15.01 73.62 -20.15
C GLN A 29 -13.58 73.03 -20.17
N PRO A 30 -13.11 72.43 -19.06
CA PRO A 30 -11.93 71.61 -19.13
C PRO A 30 -12.23 70.40 -20.09
N THR A 31 -11.37 70.26 -21.08
CA THR A 31 -11.37 69.03 -21.98
C THR A 31 -11.49 67.77 -21.14
N PRO A 32 -12.43 66.87 -21.41
CA PRO A 32 -12.50 65.63 -20.71
C PRO A 32 -11.18 64.84 -20.99
N VAL A 33 -10.39 64.72 -19.95
CA VAL A 33 -9.30 63.76 -19.98
C VAL A 33 -9.99 62.39 -20.15
N GLN A 34 -9.94 61.85 -21.35
CA GLN A 34 -10.31 60.47 -21.59
C GLN A 34 -9.39 59.63 -20.72
N ALA A 35 -9.92 59.18 -19.58
CA ALA A 35 -9.31 58.11 -18.84
C ALA A 35 -9.31 56.91 -19.81
N SER A 36 -8.16 56.61 -20.37
CA SER A 36 -7.96 55.38 -21.13
C SER A 36 -8.35 54.22 -20.20
N ALA A 37 -9.46 53.55 -20.51
CA ALA A 37 -9.83 52.33 -19.82
C ALA A 37 -8.59 51.39 -19.85
N PRO A 38 -8.26 50.70 -18.75
CA PRO A 38 -7.15 49.79 -18.72
C PRO A 38 -7.34 48.77 -19.87
N ALA A 39 -6.38 48.75 -20.77
CA ALA A 39 -6.39 47.78 -21.86
C ALA A 39 -6.52 46.39 -21.24
N GLY A 40 -7.62 45.69 -21.53
CA GLY A 40 -7.79 44.32 -21.09
C GLY A 40 -6.62 43.45 -21.54
N PRO A 41 -6.40 42.28 -20.93
CA PRO A 41 -5.29 41.43 -21.26
C PRO A 41 -5.27 41.15 -22.77
N ASN A 42 -4.15 41.40 -23.43
CA ASN A 42 -4.03 41.12 -24.86
C ASN A 42 -4.00 39.59 -25.12
N ALA A 43 -4.30 39.19 -26.34
CA ALA A 43 -4.39 37.76 -26.71
C ALA A 43 -3.09 36.97 -26.42
N ASP A 44 -1.95 37.66 -26.39
CA ASP A 44 -0.66 37.03 -26.10
C ASP A 44 -0.46 36.81 -24.60
N SER A 45 -0.96 37.70 -23.73
CA SER A 45 -0.94 37.48 -22.28
C SER A 45 -1.89 36.34 -21.85
N ILE A 46 -3.04 36.24 -22.52
CA ILE A 46 -3.97 35.10 -22.27
C ILE A 46 -3.33 33.79 -22.70
N ARG A 47 -2.76 33.71 -23.89
CA ARG A 47 -2.05 32.49 -24.38
C ARG A 47 -0.90 32.06 -23.48
N ARG A 48 -0.14 33.01 -22.96
CA ARG A 48 0.94 32.70 -22.01
C ARG A 48 0.39 32.18 -20.69
N ALA A 49 -0.65 32.78 -20.15
CA ALA A 49 -1.29 32.28 -18.92
C ALA A 49 -1.85 30.86 -19.09
N GLU A 50 -2.49 30.57 -20.23
CA GLU A 50 -2.99 29.24 -20.57
C GLU A 50 -1.85 28.21 -20.73
N ALA A 51 -0.74 28.60 -21.37
CA ALA A 51 0.44 27.75 -21.51
C ALA A 51 1.11 27.46 -20.16
N ASP A 52 1.23 28.50 -19.30
CA ASP A 52 1.78 28.35 -17.94
C ASP A 52 0.90 27.45 -17.07
N GLU A 53 -0.43 27.58 -17.19
CA GLU A 53 -1.38 26.72 -16.47
C GLU A 53 -1.30 25.28 -16.98
N ALA A 54 -1.24 25.08 -18.30
CA ALA A 54 -1.07 23.75 -18.89
C ALA A 54 0.26 23.09 -18.45
N ALA A 55 1.35 23.87 -18.40
CA ALA A 55 2.65 23.41 -17.94
C ALA A 55 2.62 23.00 -16.44
N ARG A 56 1.93 23.80 -15.60
CA ARG A 56 1.75 23.46 -14.17
C ARG A 56 0.96 22.17 -14.00
N ARG A 57 -0.17 22.02 -14.72
CA ARG A 57 -0.98 20.80 -14.68
C ARG A 57 -0.19 19.58 -15.13
N ALA A 58 0.59 19.68 -16.21
CA ALA A 58 1.46 18.61 -16.68
C ALA A 58 2.55 18.25 -15.65
N ALA A 59 3.16 19.25 -15.01
CA ALA A 59 4.16 19.03 -13.97
C ALA A 59 3.56 18.36 -12.72
N GLU A 60 2.36 18.78 -12.30
CA GLU A 60 1.64 18.16 -11.18
C GLU A 60 1.26 16.71 -11.50
N GLU A 61 0.79 16.43 -12.72
CA GLU A 61 0.47 15.07 -13.15
C GLU A 61 1.72 14.19 -13.20
N ALA A 62 2.82 14.69 -13.74
CA ALA A 62 4.10 13.99 -13.76
C ALA A 62 4.61 13.70 -12.33
N ALA A 63 4.50 14.66 -11.41
CA ALA A 63 4.87 14.48 -10.02
C ALA A 63 3.99 13.43 -9.32
N ARG A 64 2.68 13.43 -9.58
CA ARG A 64 1.75 12.42 -9.05
C ARG A 64 2.06 11.02 -9.60
N ARG A 65 2.34 10.90 -10.91
CA ARG A 65 2.74 9.61 -11.52
C ARG A 65 4.01 9.09 -10.89
N LYS A 66 5.03 9.95 -10.77
CA LYS A 66 6.29 9.57 -10.13
C LYS A 66 6.09 9.13 -8.67
N ALA A 67 5.32 9.88 -7.89
CA ALA A 67 5.01 9.51 -6.50
C ALA A 67 4.27 8.17 -6.41
N ALA A 68 3.35 7.88 -7.34
CA ALA A 68 2.63 6.61 -7.40
C ALA A 68 3.56 5.44 -7.78
N GLU A 69 4.49 5.66 -8.72
CA GLU A 69 5.51 4.69 -9.12
C GLU A 69 6.47 4.39 -7.97
N ASP A 70 6.97 5.42 -7.28
CA ASP A 70 7.86 5.29 -6.12
C ASP A 70 7.15 4.54 -4.96
N ALA A 71 5.87 4.87 -4.70
CA ALA A 71 5.05 4.18 -3.69
C ALA A 71 4.80 2.71 -4.06
N ALA A 72 4.54 2.42 -5.34
CA ALA A 72 4.36 1.05 -5.82
C ALA A 72 5.66 0.23 -5.74
N ALA A 73 6.81 0.85 -6.01
CA ALA A 73 8.11 0.21 -5.87
C ALA A 73 8.40 -0.13 -4.39
N ALA A 74 8.19 0.81 -3.48
CA ALA A 74 8.35 0.61 -2.04
C ALA A 74 7.41 -0.49 -1.50
N ALA A 75 6.16 -0.53 -1.97
CA ALA A 75 5.21 -1.57 -1.59
C ALA A 75 5.65 -2.97 -2.08
N ARG A 76 6.20 -3.07 -3.30
CA ARG A 76 6.75 -4.34 -3.83
C ARG A 76 7.95 -4.82 -3.02
N GLU A 77 8.86 -3.92 -2.66
CA GLU A 77 10.02 -4.25 -1.84
C GLU A 77 9.60 -4.70 -0.43
N ALA A 78 8.65 -4.01 0.19
CA ALA A 78 8.08 -4.41 1.48
C ALA A 78 7.42 -5.79 1.42
N ALA A 79 6.66 -6.09 0.37
CA ALA A 79 6.04 -7.40 0.16
C ALA A 79 7.09 -8.49 -0.07
N ALA A 80 8.15 -8.23 -0.86
CA ALA A 80 9.24 -9.16 -1.06
C ALA A 80 10.01 -9.47 0.23
N SER A 81 10.27 -8.45 1.05
CA SER A 81 10.88 -8.60 2.37
C SER A 81 10.00 -9.41 3.32
N ALA A 82 8.69 -9.14 3.35
CA ALA A 82 7.73 -9.91 4.13
C ALA A 82 7.68 -11.38 3.69
N ARG A 83 7.66 -11.60 2.36
CA ARG A 83 7.70 -12.95 1.79
C ARG A 83 8.97 -13.70 2.21
N ALA A 84 10.13 -13.09 2.09
CA ALA A 84 11.40 -13.70 2.51
C ALA A 84 11.37 -14.07 4.01
N THR A 85 10.82 -13.22 4.86
CA THR A 85 10.66 -13.50 6.28
C THR A 85 9.73 -14.69 6.52
N ILE A 86 8.58 -14.78 5.81
CA ILE A 86 7.68 -15.94 5.94
C ILE A 86 8.35 -17.23 5.49
N LEU A 87 9.12 -17.21 4.42
CA LEU A 87 9.75 -18.40 3.85
C LEU A 87 11.01 -18.86 4.59
N ALA A 88 11.57 -18.07 5.49
CA ALA A 88 12.74 -18.45 6.27
C ALA A 88 12.47 -19.75 7.06
N ALA A 89 13.29 -20.78 6.86
CA ALA A 89 13.16 -22.04 7.56
C ALA A 89 13.54 -21.94 9.04
N VAL A 90 13.02 -22.83 9.85
CA VAL A 90 13.45 -23.07 11.22
C VAL A 90 14.13 -24.45 11.30
N HIS A 91 15.10 -24.61 12.19
CA HIS A 91 15.92 -25.79 12.28
C HIS A 91 15.72 -26.50 13.63
N PHE A 92 16.13 -27.76 13.68
CA PHE A 92 15.96 -28.60 14.86
C PHE A 92 17.24 -29.36 15.17
N ASP A 93 17.40 -29.66 16.47
CA ASP A 93 18.45 -30.54 16.90
C ASP A 93 18.19 -31.97 16.47
N TYR A 94 19.23 -32.82 16.56
CA TYR A 94 19.12 -34.23 16.22
C TYR A 94 18.04 -34.90 17.06
N ASP A 95 17.17 -35.62 16.41
CA ASP A 95 16.05 -36.36 17.01
C ASP A 95 15.09 -35.51 17.86
N GLN A 96 15.11 -34.20 17.69
CA GLN A 96 14.21 -33.26 18.41
C GLN A 96 13.17 -32.66 17.51
N SER A 97 12.01 -32.34 18.11
CA SER A 97 10.96 -31.55 17.51
C SER A 97 10.65 -30.25 18.30
N GLU A 98 11.40 -29.99 19.36
CA GLU A 98 11.31 -28.77 20.16
C GLU A 98 11.95 -27.59 19.45
N LEU A 99 11.28 -26.43 19.52
CA LEU A 99 11.79 -25.20 18.93
C LEU A 99 12.93 -24.65 19.79
N ARG A 100 14.09 -24.44 19.18
CA ARG A 100 15.23 -23.79 19.81
C ARG A 100 14.97 -22.31 20.03
N ALA A 101 15.75 -21.64 20.88
CA ALA A 101 15.57 -20.21 21.16
C ALA A 101 15.76 -19.34 19.92
N GLU A 102 16.77 -19.62 19.08
CA GLU A 102 17.03 -18.92 17.83
C GLU A 102 15.89 -19.12 16.80
N ASP A 103 15.27 -20.29 16.73
CA ASP A 103 14.17 -20.56 15.81
C ASP A 103 12.87 -19.91 16.24
N ARG A 104 12.67 -19.71 17.55
CA ARG A 104 11.55 -18.88 18.05
C ARG A 104 11.68 -17.44 17.58
N VAL A 105 12.88 -16.85 17.55
CA VAL A 105 13.09 -15.50 17.00
C VAL A 105 12.69 -15.43 15.53
N VAL A 106 13.00 -16.48 14.75
CA VAL A 106 12.57 -16.57 13.34
C VAL A 106 11.04 -16.61 13.23
N LEU A 107 10.38 -17.38 14.12
CA LEU A 107 8.91 -17.45 14.16
C LEU A 107 8.29 -16.15 14.63
N ASP A 108 8.86 -15.49 15.64
CA ASP A 108 8.39 -14.18 16.14
C ASP A 108 8.39 -13.12 15.05
N ALA A 109 9.39 -13.14 14.15
CA ALA A 109 9.43 -12.24 13.01
C ALA A 109 8.30 -12.49 11.99
N LYS A 110 7.75 -13.72 11.92
CA LYS A 110 6.65 -14.08 11.02
C LYS A 110 5.28 -13.65 11.58
N VAL A 111 5.11 -13.67 12.88
CA VAL A 111 3.83 -13.41 13.56
C VAL A 111 3.20 -12.09 13.13
N PRO A 112 3.87 -10.92 13.25
CA PRO A 112 3.26 -9.64 12.88
C PRO A 112 2.89 -9.56 11.40
N ILE A 113 3.66 -10.19 10.50
CA ILE A 113 3.35 -10.25 9.07
C ILE A 113 2.08 -11.06 8.83
N LEU A 114 1.96 -12.23 9.45
CA LEU A 114 0.78 -13.10 9.33
C LEU A 114 -0.47 -12.46 9.96
N GLN A 115 -0.33 -11.72 11.05
CA GLN A 115 -1.42 -10.96 11.67
C GLN A 115 -1.90 -9.82 10.77
N ALA A 116 -0.97 -9.04 10.17
CA ALA A 116 -1.30 -7.97 9.24
C ALA A 116 -1.87 -8.48 7.89
N SER A 117 -1.62 -9.75 7.56
CA SER A 117 -1.97 -10.38 6.28
C SER A 117 -2.99 -11.51 6.50
N SER A 118 -4.20 -11.18 6.93
CA SER A 118 -5.23 -12.16 7.34
C SER A 118 -5.66 -13.15 6.23
N GLY A 119 -5.49 -12.77 4.96
CA GLY A 119 -5.80 -13.62 3.80
C GLY A 119 -4.68 -14.62 3.42
N VAL A 120 -3.51 -14.53 4.05
CA VAL A 120 -2.39 -15.42 3.75
C VAL A 120 -2.60 -16.76 4.45
N MET A 121 -2.49 -17.84 3.68
CA MET A 121 -2.44 -19.22 4.17
C MET A 121 -1.05 -19.78 3.93
N ILE A 122 -0.56 -20.58 4.86
CA ILE A 122 0.77 -21.18 4.81
C ILE A 122 0.70 -22.70 4.99
N ARG A 123 1.64 -23.39 4.37
CA ARG A 123 1.94 -24.78 4.64
C ARG A 123 3.30 -24.85 5.33
N VAL A 124 3.38 -25.65 6.39
CA VAL A 124 4.61 -25.96 7.11
C VAL A 124 4.99 -27.38 6.81
N SER A 125 6.16 -27.56 6.21
CA SER A 125 6.69 -28.87 5.79
C SER A 125 7.83 -29.29 6.72
N GLY A 126 7.66 -30.39 7.43
CA GLY A 126 8.68 -30.93 8.33
C GLY A 126 9.61 -31.91 7.61
N HIS A 127 10.91 -31.76 7.87
CA HIS A 127 11.98 -32.56 7.27
C HIS A 127 12.92 -33.12 8.34
N THR A 128 13.61 -34.20 8.00
CA THR A 128 14.62 -34.83 8.83
C THR A 128 15.93 -35.03 8.05
N ASP A 129 16.99 -35.40 8.73
CA ASP A 129 18.14 -35.98 8.09
C ASP A 129 17.87 -37.50 7.79
N GLU A 130 18.81 -38.17 7.09
CA GLU A 130 18.66 -39.54 6.59
C GLU A 130 18.81 -40.64 7.67
N ARG A 131 19.04 -40.28 8.91
CA ARG A 131 19.27 -41.24 10.00
C ARG A 131 17.94 -41.70 10.58
N GLY A 132 17.71 -43.00 10.54
CA GLY A 132 16.49 -43.63 11.04
C GLY A 132 15.75 -44.43 9.98
N SER A 133 14.52 -44.86 10.26
CA SER A 133 13.65 -45.43 9.23
C SER A 133 12.76 -44.38 8.62
N ASP A 134 12.29 -44.59 7.39
CA ASP A 134 11.40 -43.68 6.65
C ASP A 134 10.15 -43.34 7.49
N GLU A 135 9.54 -44.36 8.12
CA GLU A 135 8.33 -44.15 8.95
C GLU A 135 8.64 -43.30 10.19
N TYR A 136 9.80 -43.55 10.82
CA TYR A 136 10.23 -42.74 11.95
C TYR A 136 10.47 -41.29 11.55
N ASN A 137 11.17 -41.06 10.44
CA ASN A 137 11.50 -39.76 9.89
C ASN A 137 10.25 -39.02 9.44
N LEU A 138 9.29 -39.71 8.82
CA LEU A 138 7.99 -39.11 8.48
C LEU A 138 7.24 -38.66 9.75
N ALA A 139 7.20 -39.47 10.80
CA ALA A 139 6.58 -39.12 12.06
C ALA A 139 7.31 -37.95 12.78
N LEU A 140 8.65 -37.93 12.75
CA LEU A 140 9.45 -36.84 13.34
C LEU A 140 9.24 -35.51 12.59
N GLY A 141 9.23 -35.55 11.26
CA GLY A 141 8.93 -34.39 10.43
C GLY A 141 7.52 -33.84 10.72
N GLN A 142 6.53 -34.70 10.91
CA GLN A 142 5.18 -34.30 11.30
C GLN A 142 5.15 -33.61 12.67
N ARG A 143 5.88 -34.13 13.67
CA ARG A 143 6.00 -33.51 14.99
C ARG A 143 6.63 -32.12 14.90
N ARG A 144 7.67 -31.94 14.06
CA ARG A 144 8.32 -30.65 13.82
C ARG A 144 7.36 -29.62 13.21
N ALA A 145 6.63 -30.00 12.17
CA ALA A 145 5.62 -29.16 11.56
C ALA A 145 4.50 -28.78 12.55
N ALA A 146 4.07 -29.74 13.37
CA ALA A 146 3.06 -29.51 14.41
C ALA A 146 3.55 -28.56 15.52
N ALA A 147 4.82 -28.64 15.93
CA ALA A 147 5.40 -27.72 16.91
C ALA A 147 5.43 -26.27 16.40
N VAL A 148 5.81 -26.07 15.14
CA VAL A 148 5.74 -24.75 14.47
C VAL A 148 4.31 -24.25 14.41
N LYS A 149 3.35 -25.06 13.98
CA LYS A 149 1.93 -24.71 13.94
C LYS A 149 1.42 -24.30 15.31
N ALA A 150 1.70 -25.10 16.35
CA ALA A 150 1.28 -24.82 17.71
C ALA A 150 1.84 -23.47 18.20
N TYR A 151 3.10 -23.18 17.90
CA TYR A 151 3.72 -21.89 18.23
C TYR A 151 3.00 -20.71 17.60
N LEU A 152 2.75 -20.75 16.30
CA LEU A 152 2.06 -19.70 15.57
C LEU A 152 0.60 -19.50 16.05
N VAL A 153 -0.10 -20.59 16.36
CA VAL A 153 -1.47 -20.55 16.91
C VAL A 153 -1.47 -19.91 18.30
N GLN A 154 -0.53 -20.23 19.17
CA GLN A 154 -0.37 -19.57 20.48
C GLN A 154 -0.14 -18.06 20.36
N HIS A 155 0.46 -17.61 19.25
CA HIS A 155 0.68 -16.18 18.95
C HIS A 155 -0.44 -15.55 18.11
N GLY A 156 -1.63 -16.19 18.07
CA GLY A 156 -2.84 -15.60 17.52
C GLY A 156 -3.06 -15.79 16.02
N ILE A 157 -2.31 -16.69 15.37
CA ILE A 157 -2.59 -17.07 13.99
C ILE A 157 -3.66 -18.15 13.97
N ALA A 158 -4.73 -17.94 13.20
CA ALA A 158 -5.83 -18.90 13.12
C ALA A 158 -5.33 -20.27 12.61
N GLU A 159 -5.71 -21.34 13.30
CA GLU A 159 -5.28 -22.71 12.96
C GLU A 159 -5.61 -23.12 11.53
N THR A 160 -6.78 -22.67 11.03
CA THR A 160 -7.26 -22.95 9.66
C THR A 160 -6.38 -22.35 8.56
N ARG A 161 -5.47 -21.44 8.91
CA ARG A 161 -4.53 -20.82 7.99
C ARG A 161 -3.21 -21.57 7.88
N ILE A 162 -3.01 -22.62 8.68
CA ILE A 162 -1.74 -23.36 8.78
C ILE A 162 -1.97 -24.82 8.48
N GLU A 163 -1.55 -25.26 7.30
CA GLU A 163 -1.47 -26.65 6.91
C GLU A 163 -0.11 -27.23 7.33
N THR A 164 -0.08 -28.49 7.74
CA THR A 164 1.17 -29.21 8.06
C THR A 164 1.30 -30.44 7.20
N VAL A 165 2.52 -30.71 6.73
CA VAL A 165 2.90 -31.91 6.00
C VAL A 165 4.27 -32.36 6.45
N SER A 166 4.57 -33.64 6.36
CA SER A 166 5.90 -34.20 6.54
C SER A 166 6.39 -34.82 5.26
N TYR A 167 7.65 -34.61 4.96
CA TYR A 167 8.39 -35.30 3.92
C TYR A 167 9.49 -36.19 4.51
N GLY A 168 9.62 -36.23 5.84
CA GLY A 168 10.72 -37.00 6.45
C GLY A 168 12.06 -36.63 5.82
N GLU A 169 12.80 -37.63 5.35
CA GLU A 169 14.10 -37.49 4.68
C GLU A 169 14.02 -37.37 3.15
N GLU A 170 12.81 -37.51 2.55
CA GLU A 170 12.63 -37.59 1.09
C GLU A 170 13.07 -36.35 0.31
N ARG A 171 13.18 -35.19 0.98
CA ARG A 171 13.50 -33.92 0.34
C ARG A 171 14.68 -33.21 1.00
N PRO A 172 15.90 -33.74 0.86
CA PRO A 172 17.09 -33.09 1.42
C PRO A 172 17.42 -31.81 0.65
N VAL A 173 17.85 -30.76 1.36
CA VAL A 173 18.39 -29.50 0.78
C VAL A 173 19.90 -29.54 0.70
N ALA A 174 20.55 -30.34 1.56
CA ALA A 174 21.99 -30.54 1.54
C ALA A 174 22.27 -32.05 1.32
N GLN A 175 23.19 -32.29 0.39
CA GLN A 175 23.69 -33.63 0.10
C GLN A 175 24.91 -33.92 0.96
N GLY A 176 25.06 -35.15 1.46
CA GLY A 176 26.19 -35.61 2.27
C GLY A 176 25.74 -36.21 3.58
N SER A 177 26.63 -37.05 4.14
CA SER A 177 26.39 -37.80 5.37
C SER A 177 27.27 -37.27 6.50
N ASP A 178 27.34 -35.93 6.61
CA ASP A 178 28.03 -35.24 7.68
C ASP A 178 27.06 -34.28 8.46
N GLU A 179 27.48 -33.82 9.63
CA GLU A 179 26.64 -32.98 10.48
C GLU A 179 26.30 -31.65 9.82
N SER A 180 27.13 -31.13 8.92
CA SER A 180 26.84 -29.91 8.17
C SER A 180 25.64 -30.09 7.25
N ALA A 181 25.56 -31.20 6.52
CA ALA A 181 24.41 -31.54 5.68
C ALA A 181 23.18 -31.91 6.54
N TYR A 182 23.39 -32.71 7.58
CA TYR A 182 22.30 -33.11 8.47
C TYR A 182 21.61 -31.95 9.16
N SER A 183 22.38 -31.00 9.67
CA SER A 183 21.79 -29.81 10.34
C SER A 183 20.92 -28.97 9.41
N GLN A 184 21.25 -28.88 8.12
CA GLN A 184 20.45 -28.19 7.13
C GLN A 184 19.17 -28.96 6.78
N ASN A 185 19.23 -30.30 6.79
CA ASN A 185 18.09 -31.16 6.48
C ASN A 185 17.07 -31.20 7.62
N ARG A 186 17.50 -31.10 8.88
CA ARG A 186 16.61 -31.04 10.06
C ARG A 186 15.91 -29.69 10.17
N ARG A 187 14.85 -29.47 9.38
CA ARG A 187 14.18 -28.18 9.26
C ARG A 187 12.67 -28.29 9.15
N ALA A 188 12.01 -27.16 9.34
CA ALA A 188 10.65 -26.93 8.84
C ALA A 188 10.69 -25.79 7.82
N GLU A 189 10.15 -26.04 6.65
CA GLU A 189 9.99 -25.08 5.56
C GLU A 189 8.60 -24.47 5.57
N PHE A 190 8.49 -23.29 4.98
CA PHE A 190 7.24 -22.57 4.84
C PHE A 190 6.95 -22.32 3.37
N GLU A 191 5.70 -22.53 2.99
CA GLU A 191 5.15 -22.20 1.68
C GLU A 191 3.91 -21.36 1.85
N ILE A 192 3.74 -20.31 1.02
CA ILE A 192 2.50 -19.54 0.95
C ILE A 192 1.60 -20.24 -0.04
N THR A 193 0.48 -20.80 0.44
CA THR A 193 -0.46 -21.57 -0.39
C THR A 193 -1.60 -20.72 -0.93
N ALA A 194 -1.90 -19.59 -0.29
CA ALA A 194 -2.90 -18.62 -0.75
C ALA A 194 -2.64 -17.21 -0.19
N GLY A 195 -3.21 -16.21 -0.83
CA GLY A 195 -3.23 -14.84 -0.33
C GLY A 195 -1.91 -14.08 -0.46
N GLU A 196 -0.93 -14.53 -1.23
CA GLU A 196 0.39 -13.90 -1.38
C GLU A 196 0.28 -12.42 -1.78
N GLN A 197 -0.70 -12.07 -2.62
CA GLN A 197 -0.97 -10.70 -3.05
C GLN A 197 -1.47 -9.78 -1.91
N THR A 198 -1.85 -10.35 -0.78
CA THR A 198 -2.31 -9.61 0.42
C THR A 198 -1.21 -9.44 1.46
N LEU A 199 0.03 -9.90 1.17
CA LEU A 199 1.17 -9.76 2.05
C LEU A 199 1.46 -8.29 2.34
N ARG A 200 1.53 -7.97 3.63
CA ARG A 200 1.87 -6.64 4.14
C ARG A 200 2.97 -6.75 5.18
N LYS A 201 3.95 -5.87 5.08
CA LYS A 201 4.90 -5.68 6.17
C LYS A 201 4.25 -4.71 7.17
N PRO A 202 4.17 -5.06 8.47
CA PRO A 202 3.64 -4.19 9.51
C PRO A 202 4.51 -2.97 9.73
#